data_7dad84013a29781d29b0151a06957909
#
_entry.id   7dad84013a29781d29b0151a06957909
#
_cell.length_a   1.000
_cell.length_b   1.000
_cell.length_c   1.000
_cell.angle_alpha   90.00
_cell.angle_beta   90.00
_cell.angle_gamma   90.00
#
_symmetry.space_group_name_H-M   'P 1'
#
loop_
_entity.id
_entity.type
_entity.pdbx_description
1 polymer ?
#
loop_
_entity_poly.entity_id
_entity_poly.type
_entity_poly.pdbx_seq_one_letter_code
_entity_poly.pdbx_strand_id
1 'polypeptide(L)'
;MRGGRVVAVSAASALVLAVLYLTLPATGSDLSAQVARAGFFAEHGPALVDLRWYGGVHPWGYSLVSPPLMALLGVRPTGALTLLASATAFAALLVRTRMPRPLLGSLVGVLTIAGNLVSGRVTYALGVAFGLAALLALAWPGAAGRARWSRAVLAGLAALLASAASPVAGLFVGLAGVALLLTRRYADGLLLAVPAAAPLAVTGLLFGEGGWMNISHADALHAVVTSLLVAALVAYRPVRAGALLSAAGVLAAALLHTPVGLNATRLVVMFALPVLAAAATLPRRLTDRLPNRTPARPPAGEPAPPSLTGPEPPSAGKPARPRAVRRRVAGAVALAAVCWWQPPVVVADLASADDPTAEAAYFAPLGAELDRRGLTGRVEVPPTRNYWEAAHLGEVPLARGWLRQADIARNPLFFATVPGASGTRVPLTADSYRTWLTENAVQYVAVPDVELSWVGRPEGDLVRAGLPYLTEVWSDRHWRLYAVADPTPLVGSPGELVRQDAATVTFRAPGPGPVPLRVRHDRWLTVTGGATLAPAGDWTTVTVPRAGTYTLGG
;
A
#
# COMPACT_ATOMS: atom_id res chain seq x y z
N MET A 1 -7.57 15.79 -30.99
CA MET A 1 -8.77 15.83 -30.10
C MET A 1 -8.63 17.04 -29.20
N ARG A 2 -9.71 17.78 -28.93
CA ARG A 2 -9.69 18.89 -27.96
C ARG A 2 -9.41 18.33 -26.56
N GLY A 3 -8.58 18.97 -25.74
CA GLY A 3 -8.13 18.48 -24.43
C GLY A 3 -9.28 18.11 -23.48
N GLY A 4 -10.39 18.86 -23.50
CA GLY A 4 -11.59 18.55 -22.72
C GLY A 4 -12.19 17.18 -23.03
N ARG A 5 -12.13 16.71 -24.29
CA ARG A 5 -12.62 15.38 -24.67
C ARG A 5 -11.78 14.25 -24.05
N VAL A 6 -10.47 14.44 -23.93
CA VAL A 6 -9.58 13.45 -23.26
C VAL A 6 -9.97 13.29 -21.81
N VAL A 7 -10.13 14.42 -21.09
CA VAL A 7 -10.53 14.42 -19.69
C VAL A 7 -11.91 13.78 -19.50
N ALA A 8 -12.90 14.15 -20.34
CA ALA A 8 -14.26 13.60 -20.25
C ALA A 8 -14.30 12.08 -20.49
N VAL A 9 -13.57 11.57 -21.50
CA VAL A 9 -13.49 10.12 -21.76
C VAL A 9 -12.84 9.38 -20.59
N SER A 10 -11.76 9.92 -20.03
CA SER A 10 -11.09 9.30 -18.88
C SER A 10 -11.96 9.31 -17.63
N ALA A 11 -12.68 10.41 -17.36
CA ALA A 11 -13.62 10.51 -16.25
C ALA A 11 -14.79 9.52 -16.41
N ALA A 12 -15.35 9.39 -17.61
CA ALA A 12 -16.41 8.43 -17.89
C ALA A 12 -15.94 6.98 -17.71
N SER A 13 -14.73 6.65 -18.22
CA SER A 13 -14.13 5.33 -18.01
C SER A 13 -13.87 5.04 -16.52
N ALA A 14 -13.38 6.03 -15.77
CA ALA A 14 -13.16 5.91 -14.34
C ALA A 14 -14.48 5.73 -13.57
N LEU A 15 -15.55 6.41 -13.98
CA LEU A 15 -16.89 6.26 -13.39
C LEU A 15 -17.42 4.84 -13.58
N VAL A 16 -17.29 4.28 -14.78
CA VAL A 16 -17.69 2.89 -15.06
C VAL A 16 -16.93 1.91 -14.17
N LEU A 17 -15.59 2.05 -14.05
CA LEU A 17 -14.79 1.20 -13.19
C LEU A 17 -15.07 1.44 -11.69
N ALA A 18 -15.43 2.65 -11.28
CA ALA A 18 -15.85 2.96 -9.92
C ALA A 18 -17.18 2.26 -9.57
N VAL A 19 -18.16 2.27 -10.48
CA VAL A 19 -19.41 1.52 -10.31
C VAL A 19 -19.15 0.03 -10.21
N LEU A 20 -18.33 -0.53 -11.12
CA LEU A 20 -17.94 -1.95 -11.06
C LEU A 20 -17.25 -2.28 -9.74
N TYR A 21 -16.31 -1.45 -9.28
CA TYR A 21 -15.64 -1.63 -7.98
C TYR A 21 -16.63 -1.66 -6.80
N LEU A 22 -17.70 -0.87 -6.85
CA LEU A 22 -18.72 -0.84 -5.79
C LEU A 22 -19.69 -2.03 -5.83
N THR A 23 -19.94 -2.60 -7.01
CA THR A 23 -20.90 -3.69 -7.22
C THR A 23 -20.30 -5.08 -7.18
N LEU A 24 -19.00 -5.22 -7.50
CA LEU A 24 -18.29 -6.49 -7.45
C LEU A 24 -17.89 -6.86 -6.01
N PRO A 25 -17.58 -8.13 -5.71
CA PRO A 25 -17.11 -8.57 -4.39
C PRO A 25 -15.90 -7.76 -3.89
N ALA A 26 -15.71 -7.73 -2.59
CA ALA A 26 -14.54 -7.11 -1.96
C ALA A 26 -13.28 -7.93 -2.29
N THR A 27 -12.21 -7.26 -2.72
CA THR A 27 -10.95 -7.90 -3.10
C THR A 27 -9.75 -7.16 -2.51
N GLY A 28 -8.63 -7.86 -2.44
CA GLY A 28 -7.33 -7.27 -2.15
C GLY A 28 -6.90 -7.35 -0.69
N SER A 29 -5.64 -7.68 -0.52
CA SER A 29 -5.01 -7.93 0.78
C SER A 29 -4.88 -6.69 1.68
N ASP A 30 -5.01 -5.48 1.13
CA ASP A 30 -4.93 -4.24 1.91
C ASP A 30 -6.32 -3.75 2.38
N LEU A 31 -7.45 -4.32 1.86
CA LEU A 31 -8.79 -3.81 2.12
C LEU A 31 -9.25 -4.07 3.56
N SER A 32 -8.94 -5.22 4.11
CA SER A 32 -9.25 -5.59 5.50
C SER A 32 -8.70 -4.56 6.51
N ALA A 33 -7.45 -4.12 6.30
CA ALA A 33 -6.86 -3.08 7.15
C ALA A 33 -7.57 -1.72 7.06
N GLN A 34 -8.11 -1.39 5.89
CA GLN A 34 -8.86 -0.14 5.73
C GLN A 34 -10.19 -0.23 6.47
N VAL A 35 -10.87 -1.38 6.38
CA VAL A 35 -12.13 -1.65 7.12
C VAL A 35 -11.87 -1.63 8.62
N ALA A 36 -10.84 -2.33 9.09
CA ALA A 36 -10.47 -2.37 10.51
C ALA A 36 -10.18 -0.99 11.10
N ARG A 37 -9.43 -0.14 10.37
CA ARG A 37 -9.09 1.21 10.84
C ARG A 37 -10.25 2.18 10.79
N ALA A 38 -11.11 2.06 9.77
CA ALA A 38 -12.34 2.86 9.69
C ALA A 38 -13.29 2.50 10.84
N GLY A 39 -13.47 1.21 11.14
CA GLY A 39 -14.25 0.72 12.27
C GLY A 39 -13.70 1.20 13.60
N PHE A 40 -12.38 1.03 13.83
CA PHE A 40 -11.73 1.52 15.03
C PHE A 40 -11.99 3.03 15.28
N PHE A 41 -11.82 3.85 14.24
CA PHE A 41 -12.08 5.27 14.37
C PHE A 41 -13.57 5.58 14.61
N ALA A 42 -14.48 4.84 13.99
CA ALA A 42 -15.91 5.02 14.20
C ALA A 42 -16.35 4.72 15.64
N GLU A 43 -15.73 3.72 16.28
CA GLU A 43 -16.09 3.24 17.62
C GLU A 43 -15.32 3.95 18.73
N HIS A 44 -14.01 4.22 18.53
CA HIS A 44 -13.11 4.76 19.56
C HIS A 44 -12.61 6.19 19.27
N GLY A 45 -13.05 6.80 18.15
CA GLY A 45 -12.66 8.16 17.78
C GLY A 45 -11.15 8.32 17.58
N PRO A 46 -10.54 9.40 18.11
CA PRO A 46 -9.14 9.72 17.90
C PRO A 46 -8.18 9.01 18.87
N ALA A 47 -8.53 7.84 19.40
CA ALA A 47 -7.65 7.07 20.28
C ALA A 47 -6.25 6.87 19.64
N LEU A 48 -5.21 6.97 20.47
CA LEU A 48 -3.81 6.99 20.00
C LEU A 48 -3.19 5.60 19.92
N VAL A 49 -3.79 4.61 20.61
CA VAL A 49 -3.33 3.22 20.64
C VAL A 49 -4.50 2.29 20.32
N ASP A 50 -4.30 1.38 19.38
CA ASP A 50 -5.22 0.29 19.05
C ASP A 50 -4.65 -1.01 19.65
N LEU A 51 -5.33 -1.54 20.65
CA LEU A 51 -4.90 -2.72 21.41
C LEU A 51 -5.30 -4.05 20.77
N ARG A 52 -6.06 -4.02 19.67
CA ARG A 52 -6.50 -5.23 18.98
C ARG A 52 -5.36 -6.01 18.34
N TRP A 53 -4.24 -5.37 17.95
CA TRP A 53 -3.15 -6.01 17.24
C TRP A 53 -1.81 -5.89 17.98
N TYR A 54 -1.03 -6.97 18.00
CA TYR A 54 0.37 -7.00 18.45
C TYR A 54 0.60 -6.49 19.89
N GLY A 55 -0.43 -6.41 20.70
CA GLY A 55 -0.36 -5.81 22.03
C GLY A 55 -0.35 -4.29 22.08
N GLY A 56 -0.70 -3.65 20.99
CA GLY A 56 -0.80 -2.21 20.79
C GLY A 56 -0.06 -1.72 19.55
N VAL A 57 -0.74 -0.92 18.74
CA VAL A 57 -0.22 -0.22 17.56
C VAL A 57 -0.79 1.19 17.48
N HIS A 58 -0.13 2.06 16.69
CA HIS A 58 -0.59 3.44 16.49
C HIS A 58 -1.47 3.55 15.25
N PRO A 59 -2.77 3.80 15.37
CA PRO A 59 -3.65 3.98 14.21
C PRO A 59 -3.24 5.17 13.34
N TRP A 60 -2.70 6.24 13.94
CA TRP A 60 -2.27 7.47 13.27
C TRP A 60 -0.93 7.37 12.53
N GLY A 61 -0.09 6.38 12.83
CA GLY A 61 1.16 6.13 12.13
C GLY A 61 0.98 5.78 10.66
N TYR A 62 -0.18 5.26 10.29
CA TYR A 62 -0.51 4.87 8.91
C TYR A 62 -1.19 5.99 8.12
N SER A 63 -2.03 6.82 8.74
CA SER A 63 -2.72 7.95 8.10
C SER A 63 -3.38 8.85 9.13
N LEU A 64 -3.27 10.16 8.92
CA LEU A 64 -3.95 11.18 9.73
C LEU A 64 -5.34 11.54 9.17
N VAL A 65 -5.67 11.16 7.93
CA VAL A 65 -6.89 11.61 7.22
C VAL A 65 -7.78 10.45 6.82
N SER A 66 -7.22 9.32 6.43
CA SER A 66 -8.00 8.22 5.83
C SER A 66 -8.98 7.57 6.80
N PRO A 67 -8.63 7.24 8.07
CA PRO A 67 -9.58 6.58 8.97
C PRO A 67 -10.86 7.39 9.21
N PRO A 68 -10.80 8.68 9.61
CA PRO A 68 -12.01 9.48 9.80
C PRO A 68 -12.84 9.65 8.51
N LEU A 69 -12.18 9.82 7.36
CA LEU A 69 -12.88 9.97 6.09
C LEU A 69 -13.57 8.67 5.67
N MET A 70 -12.91 7.53 5.85
CA MET A 70 -13.48 6.21 5.55
C MET A 70 -14.57 5.81 6.54
N ALA A 71 -14.48 6.20 7.81
CA ALA A 71 -15.54 6.02 8.79
C ALA A 71 -16.81 6.80 8.41
N LEU A 72 -16.64 8.03 7.89
CA LEU A 72 -17.75 8.89 7.49
C LEU A 72 -18.41 8.45 6.18
N LEU A 73 -17.63 8.16 5.15
CA LEU A 73 -18.11 7.92 3.77
C LEU A 73 -18.22 6.42 3.44
N GLY A 74 -17.61 5.55 4.24
CA GLY A 74 -17.38 4.16 3.91
C GLY A 74 -16.06 3.96 3.13
N VAL A 75 -15.44 2.80 3.32
CA VAL A 75 -14.12 2.48 2.71
C VAL A 75 -14.21 2.42 1.20
N ARG A 76 -15.13 1.62 0.65
CA ARG A 76 -15.28 1.43 -0.81
C ARG A 76 -15.78 2.68 -1.53
N PRO A 77 -16.77 3.43 -1.04
CA PRO A 77 -17.15 4.72 -1.60
C PRO A 77 -16.00 5.73 -1.66
N THR A 78 -15.19 5.81 -0.58
CA THR A 78 -13.96 6.63 -0.58
C THR A 78 -13.02 6.19 -1.70
N GLY A 79 -12.81 4.88 -1.89
CA GLY A 79 -12.02 4.33 -2.98
C GLY A 79 -12.55 4.74 -4.36
N ALA A 80 -13.85 4.62 -4.61
CA ALA A 80 -14.49 4.99 -5.87
C ALA A 80 -14.32 6.49 -6.19
N LEU A 81 -14.51 7.35 -5.20
CA LEU A 81 -14.28 8.80 -5.33
C LEU A 81 -12.83 9.13 -5.66
N THR A 82 -11.88 8.45 -5.02
CA THR A 82 -10.44 8.65 -5.30
C THR A 82 -10.06 8.19 -6.71
N LEU A 83 -10.65 7.11 -7.23
CA LEU A 83 -10.46 6.66 -8.61
C LEU A 83 -10.89 7.74 -9.60
N LEU A 84 -12.10 8.27 -9.43
CA LEU A 84 -12.65 9.30 -10.32
C LEU A 84 -11.80 10.58 -10.27
N ALA A 85 -11.45 11.03 -9.07
CA ALA A 85 -10.62 12.23 -8.87
C ALA A 85 -9.22 12.05 -9.48
N SER A 86 -8.54 10.94 -9.17
CA SER A 86 -7.18 10.65 -9.65
C SER A 86 -7.12 10.51 -11.16
N ALA A 87 -8.03 9.75 -11.77
CA ALA A 87 -8.07 9.54 -13.22
C ALA A 87 -8.34 10.85 -13.96
N THR A 88 -9.26 11.66 -13.46
CA THR A 88 -9.59 12.97 -14.03
C THR A 88 -8.42 13.95 -13.91
N ALA A 89 -7.79 14.03 -12.74
CA ALA A 89 -6.64 14.88 -12.51
C ALA A 89 -5.42 14.45 -13.35
N PHE A 90 -5.17 13.15 -13.47
CA PHE A 90 -4.08 12.62 -14.31
C PHE A 90 -4.31 12.92 -15.79
N ALA A 91 -5.52 12.71 -16.32
CA ALA A 91 -5.87 13.05 -17.69
C ALA A 91 -5.68 14.56 -17.96
N ALA A 92 -6.15 15.42 -17.04
CA ALA A 92 -5.97 16.86 -17.13
C ALA A 92 -4.48 17.26 -17.08
N LEU A 93 -3.69 16.60 -16.26
CA LEU A 93 -2.24 16.82 -16.17
C LEU A 93 -1.53 16.47 -17.48
N LEU A 94 -1.85 15.32 -18.09
CA LEU A 94 -1.29 14.91 -19.40
C LEU A 94 -1.63 15.91 -20.52
N VAL A 95 -2.86 16.42 -20.53
CA VAL A 95 -3.30 17.45 -21.49
C VAL A 95 -2.54 18.76 -21.26
N ARG A 96 -2.43 19.23 -20.02
CA ARG A 96 -1.76 20.51 -19.67
C ARG A 96 -0.26 20.47 -19.90
N THR A 97 0.37 19.33 -19.66
CA THR A 97 1.80 19.11 -19.93
C THR A 97 2.07 18.79 -21.41
N ARG A 98 1.04 18.83 -22.27
CA ARG A 98 1.12 18.61 -23.73
C ARG A 98 1.79 17.28 -24.09
N MET A 99 1.45 16.20 -23.36
CA MET A 99 1.99 14.88 -23.67
C MET A 99 1.56 14.41 -25.08
N PRO A 100 2.42 13.69 -25.81
CA PRO A 100 2.16 13.33 -27.23
C PRO A 100 0.88 12.50 -27.45
N ARG A 101 0.55 11.60 -26.52
CA ARG A 101 -0.59 10.66 -26.63
C ARG A 101 -1.43 10.70 -25.34
N PRO A 102 -2.06 11.86 -25.01
CA PRO A 102 -2.70 12.05 -23.71
C PRO A 102 -3.89 11.09 -23.49
N LEU A 103 -4.65 10.74 -24.52
CA LEU A 103 -5.78 9.80 -24.40
C LEU A 103 -5.29 8.39 -24.07
N LEU A 104 -4.29 7.87 -24.80
CA LEU A 104 -3.77 6.54 -24.54
C LEU A 104 -3.18 6.46 -23.12
N GLY A 105 -2.35 7.44 -22.73
CA GLY A 105 -1.78 7.48 -21.39
C GLY A 105 -2.82 7.60 -20.29
N SER A 106 -3.88 8.40 -20.50
CA SER A 106 -4.92 8.55 -19.48
C SER A 106 -5.80 7.31 -19.34
N LEU A 107 -6.14 6.61 -20.43
CA LEU A 107 -6.91 5.35 -20.34
C LEU A 107 -6.11 4.23 -19.66
N VAL A 108 -4.82 4.10 -19.98
CA VAL A 108 -3.93 3.19 -19.25
C VAL A 108 -3.82 3.60 -17.78
N GLY A 109 -3.77 4.92 -17.49
CA GLY A 109 -3.79 5.44 -16.12
C GLY A 109 -5.08 5.11 -15.37
N VAL A 110 -6.24 5.17 -16.02
CA VAL A 110 -7.51 4.72 -15.42
C VAL A 110 -7.41 3.26 -14.98
N LEU A 111 -6.85 2.38 -15.82
CA LEU A 111 -6.69 0.96 -15.48
C LEU A 111 -5.73 0.72 -14.33
N THR A 112 -4.56 1.38 -14.31
CA THR A 112 -3.58 1.20 -13.23
C THR A 112 -4.05 1.80 -11.90
N ILE A 113 -4.79 2.91 -11.92
CA ILE A 113 -5.39 3.51 -10.72
C ILE A 113 -6.53 2.61 -10.20
N ALA A 114 -7.37 2.06 -11.09
CA ALA A 114 -8.39 1.09 -10.70
C ALA A 114 -7.77 -0.21 -10.15
N GLY A 115 -6.68 -0.70 -10.76
CA GLY A 115 -5.95 -1.86 -10.27
C GLY A 115 -5.40 -1.70 -8.86
N ASN A 116 -5.04 -0.48 -8.46
CA ASN A 116 -4.66 -0.20 -7.07
C ASN A 116 -5.83 -0.39 -6.09
N LEU A 117 -7.07 -0.09 -6.50
CA LEU A 117 -8.26 -0.33 -5.67
C LEU A 117 -8.62 -1.82 -5.60
N VAL A 118 -8.37 -2.59 -6.64
CA VAL A 118 -8.52 -4.05 -6.61
C VAL A 118 -7.64 -4.67 -5.53
N SER A 119 -6.46 -4.09 -5.27
CA SER A 119 -5.61 -4.48 -4.13
C SER A 119 -6.07 -3.91 -2.78
N GLY A 120 -7.19 -3.20 -2.69
CA GLY A 120 -7.72 -2.63 -1.44
C GLY A 120 -7.00 -1.39 -0.91
N ARG A 121 -6.12 -0.75 -1.68
CA ARG A 121 -5.20 0.32 -1.23
C ARG A 121 -5.86 1.69 -1.19
N VAL A 122 -6.99 1.83 -0.49
CA VAL A 122 -7.81 3.06 -0.47
C VAL A 122 -7.06 4.25 0.15
N THR A 123 -6.37 4.05 1.26
CA THR A 123 -5.53 5.08 1.90
C THR A 123 -4.47 5.64 0.95
N TYR A 124 -3.77 4.77 0.21
CA TYR A 124 -2.81 5.19 -0.80
C TYR A 124 -3.48 5.92 -1.97
N ALA A 125 -4.63 5.43 -2.45
CA ALA A 125 -5.41 6.07 -3.51
C ALA A 125 -5.84 7.50 -3.13
N LEU A 126 -6.24 7.72 -1.86
CA LEU A 126 -6.59 9.05 -1.36
C LEU A 126 -5.37 9.99 -1.41
N GLY A 127 -4.21 9.53 -0.95
CA GLY A 127 -2.96 10.29 -1.03
C GLY A 127 -2.57 10.61 -2.49
N VAL A 128 -2.74 9.66 -3.42
CA VAL A 128 -2.49 9.86 -4.86
C VAL A 128 -3.44 10.90 -5.44
N ALA A 129 -4.72 10.91 -5.06
CA ALA A 129 -5.69 11.90 -5.54
C ALA A 129 -5.24 13.33 -5.16
N PHE A 130 -4.84 13.54 -3.91
CA PHE A 130 -4.28 14.82 -3.47
C PHE A 130 -2.93 15.14 -4.15
N GLY A 131 -2.04 14.17 -4.31
CA GLY A 131 -0.76 14.36 -5.00
C GLY A 131 -0.94 14.79 -6.47
N LEU A 132 -1.86 14.17 -7.19
CA LEU A 132 -2.21 14.56 -8.56
C LEU A 132 -2.87 15.95 -8.61
N ALA A 133 -3.70 16.30 -7.62
CA ALA A 133 -4.27 17.63 -7.48
C ALA A 133 -3.17 18.69 -7.27
N ALA A 134 -2.16 18.39 -6.45
CA ALA A 134 -1.00 19.26 -6.24
C ALA A 134 -0.22 19.51 -7.54
N LEU A 135 0.09 18.45 -8.29
CA LEU A 135 0.75 18.55 -9.59
C LEU A 135 -0.09 19.30 -10.63
N LEU A 136 -1.40 19.07 -10.63
CA LEU A 136 -2.34 19.75 -11.53
C LEU A 136 -2.41 21.26 -11.21
N ALA A 137 -2.42 21.63 -9.93
CA ALA A 137 -2.37 23.01 -9.49
C ALA A 137 -1.09 23.71 -9.99
N LEU A 138 0.07 23.06 -9.90
CA LEU A 138 1.33 23.58 -10.46
C LEU A 138 1.32 23.69 -11.98
N ALA A 139 0.60 22.82 -12.67
CA ALA A 139 0.45 22.86 -14.14
C ALA A 139 -0.59 23.87 -14.62
N TRP A 140 -1.24 24.64 -13.73
CA TRP A 140 -2.22 25.65 -14.12
C TRP A 140 -1.52 26.81 -14.84
N PRO A 141 -2.01 27.30 -16.00
CA PRO A 141 -1.37 28.36 -16.77
C PRO A 141 -1.19 29.63 -15.93
N GLY A 142 -0.07 30.30 -16.15
CA GLY A 142 0.40 31.41 -15.33
C GLY A 142 -0.64 32.49 -15.09
N ALA A 143 -1.06 32.58 -13.86
CA ALA A 143 -1.87 33.66 -13.36
C ALA A 143 -0.94 34.71 -12.72
N ALA A 144 -1.17 35.98 -13.00
CA ALA A 144 -0.52 37.08 -12.30
C ALA A 144 -1.26 37.40 -10.98
N GLY A 145 -0.61 38.04 -10.03
CA GLY A 145 -1.23 38.53 -8.81
C GLY A 145 -1.85 37.46 -7.92
N ARG A 146 -3.09 37.67 -7.47
CA ARG A 146 -3.82 36.76 -6.54
C ARG A 146 -3.91 35.33 -7.03
N ALA A 147 -4.10 35.09 -8.31
CA ALA A 147 -4.21 33.75 -8.87
C ALA A 147 -2.91 32.92 -8.75
N ARG A 148 -1.75 33.57 -8.71
CA ARG A 148 -0.47 32.90 -8.41
C ARG A 148 -0.42 32.39 -6.98
N TRP A 149 -0.88 33.18 -6.04
CA TRP A 149 -0.94 32.80 -4.63
C TRP A 149 -1.95 31.66 -4.38
N SER A 150 -3.17 31.76 -4.96
CA SER A 150 -4.15 30.69 -4.87
C SER A 150 -3.62 29.36 -5.40
N ARG A 151 -2.91 29.38 -6.53
CA ARG A 151 -2.25 28.20 -7.10
C ARG A 151 -1.20 27.61 -6.16
N ALA A 152 -0.36 28.45 -5.55
CA ALA A 152 0.68 28.01 -4.63
C ALA A 152 0.06 27.39 -3.36
N VAL A 153 -0.94 28.05 -2.78
CA VAL A 153 -1.67 27.55 -1.61
C VAL A 153 -2.35 26.21 -1.90
N LEU A 154 -3.05 26.09 -3.02
CA LEU A 154 -3.70 24.84 -3.43
C LEU A 154 -2.68 23.71 -3.64
N ALA A 155 -1.55 23.99 -4.30
CA ALA A 155 -0.52 22.99 -4.51
C ALA A 155 0.13 22.53 -3.19
N GLY A 156 0.47 23.46 -2.30
CA GLY A 156 1.05 23.16 -0.99
C GLY A 156 0.07 22.41 -0.07
N LEU A 157 -1.18 22.88 0.01
CA LEU A 157 -2.21 22.19 0.79
C LEU A 157 -2.50 20.78 0.28
N ALA A 158 -2.61 20.61 -1.04
CA ALA A 158 -2.80 19.29 -1.62
C ALA A 158 -1.58 18.37 -1.41
N ALA A 159 -0.35 18.89 -1.44
CA ALA A 159 0.86 18.13 -1.11
C ALA A 159 0.88 17.70 0.37
N LEU A 160 0.50 18.59 1.28
CA LEU A 160 0.34 18.29 2.70
C LEU A 160 -0.71 17.21 2.93
N LEU A 161 -1.91 17.37 2.33
CA LEU A 161 -3.00 16.39 2.44
C LEU A 161 -2.63 15.03 1.83
N ALA A 162 -1.85 15.00 0.74
CA ALA A 162 -1.35 13.75 0.14
C ALA A 162 -0.51 12.96 1.14
N SER A 163 0.38 13.65 1.86
CA SER A 163 1.23 13.05 2.88
C SER A 163 0.46 12.68 4.15
N ALA A 164 -0.43 13.54 4.61
CA ALA A 164 -1.27 13.28 5.76
C ALA A 164 -2.26 12.10 5.51
N ALA A 165 -2.74 11.95 4.27
CA ALA A 165 -3.57 10.82 3.88
C ALA A 165 -2.78 9.53 3.72
N SER A 166 -1.54 9.59 3.22
CA SER A 166 -0.69 8.42 3.04
C SER A 166 0.79 8.79 3.06
N PRO A 167 1.57 8.31 4.03
CA PRO A 167 3.02 8.53 4.07
C PRO A 167 3.73 8.10 2.78
N VAL A 168 3.29 7.00 2.17
CA VAL A 168 3.85 6.50 0.89
C VAL A 168 3.55 7.46 -0.26
N ALA A 169 2.34 8.01 -0.35
CA ALA A 169 2.01 9.04 -1.34
C ALA A 169 2.79 10.33 -1.07
N GLY A 170 2.95 10.71 0.20
CA GLY A 170 3.78 11.85 0.63
C GLY A 170 5.23 11.73 0.18
N LEU A 171 5.84 10.55 0.33
CA LEU A 171 7.18 10.26 -0.18
C LEU A 171 7.28 10.50 -1.70
N PHE A 172 6.27 10.10 -2.47
CA PHE A 172 6.28 10.29 -3.92
C PHE A 172 6.00 11.73 -4.34
N VAL A 173 5.19 12.47 -3.58
CA VAL A 173 5.02 13.92 -3.78
C VAL A 173 6.32 14.65 -3.46
N GLY A 174 7.00 14.30 -2.36
CA GLY A 174 8.33 14.78 -2.01
C GLY A 174 9.36 14.48 -3.11
N LEU A 175 9.38 13.24 -3.63
CA LEU A 175 10.24 12.83 -4.75
C LEU A 175 9.97 13.68 -6.00
N ALA A 176 8.69 13.94 -6.32
CA ALA A 176 8.33 14.84 -7.43
C ALA A 176 8.84 16.27 -7.18
N GLY A 177 8.75 16.75 -5.94
CA GLY A 177 9.34 18.02 -5.51
C GLY A 177 10.86 18.07 -5.76
N VAL A 178 11.59 17.04 -5.31
CA VAL A 178 13.04 16.93 -5.55
C VAL A 178 13.37 16.85 -7.05
N ALA A 179 12.58 16.12 -7.85
CA ALA A 179 12.76 16.07 -9.31
C ALA A 179 12.59 17.46 -9.96
N LEU A 180 11.67 18.28 -9.45
CA LEU A 180 11.51 19.67 -9.89
C LEU A 180 12.70 20.54 -9.47
N LEU A 181 13.23 20.40 -8.25
CA LEU A 181 14.44 21.09 -7.79
C LEU A 181 15.64 20.76 -8.68
N LEU A 182 15.88 19.48 -8.97
CA LEU A 182 16.96 19.02 -9.84
C LEU A 182 16.83 19.54 -11.29
N THR A 183 15.62 19.88 -11.71
CA THR A 183 15.35 20.47 -13.01
C THR A 183 15.20 21.99 -12.99
N ARG A 184 15.70 22.64 -11.92
CA ARG A 184 15.75 24.10 -11.69
C ARG A 184 14.39 24.79 -11.57
N ARG A 185 13.34 24.03 -11.20
CA ARG A 185 12.02 24.57 -10.86
C ARG A 185 11.91 24.71 -9.34
N TYR A 186 12.73 25.55 -8.75
CA TYR A 186 12.95 25.63 -7.30
C TYR A 186 11.67 25.94 -6.52
N ALA A 187 10.93 26.97 -6.91
CA ALA A 187 9.69 27.36 -6.22
C ALA A 187 8.64 26.24 -6.23
N ASP A 188 8.40 25.62 -7.40
CA ASP A 188 7.46 24.52 -7.53
C ASP A 188 7.93 23.27 -6.76
N GLY A 189 9.24 23.00 -6.75
CA GLY A 189 9.82 21.89 -6.02
C GLY A 189 9.66 22.02 -4.50
N LEU A 190 9.94 23.21 -3.96
CA LEU A 190 9.76 23.49 -2.52
C LEU A 190 8.29 23.46 -2.11
N LEU A 191 7.37 23.95 -2.95
CA LEU A 191 5.93 23.91 -2.71
C LEU A 191 5.38 22.46 -2.60
N LEU A 192 6.04 21.49 -3.17
CA LEU A 192 5.68 20.07 -3.00
C LEU A 192 6.46 19.43 -1.86
N ALA A 193 7.78 19.58 -1.85
CA ALA A 193 8.65 18.82 -0.94
C ALA A 193 8.44 19.20 0.53
N VAL A 194 8.34 20.49 0.85
CA VAL A 194 8.24 20.97 2.24
C VAL A 194 6.89 20.59 2.87
N PRO A 195 5.72 20.88 2.24
CA PRO A 195 4.45 20.46 2.82
C PRO A 195 4.28 18.92 2.89
N ALA A 196 4.85 18.16 1.93
CA ALA A 196 4.82 16.72 1.98
C ALA A 196 5.69 16.13 3.10
N ALA A 197 6.80 16.78 3.44
CA ALA A 197 7.69 16.32 4.51
C ALA A 197 7.08 16.49 5.91
N ALA A 198 6.24 17.50 6.14
CA ALA A 198 5.72 17.81 7.47
C ALA A 198 4.87 16.68 8.09
N PRO A 199 3.82 16.13 7.43
CA PRO A 199 3.09 15.00 7.99
C PRO A 199 3.92 13.73 8.13
N LEU A 200 4.88 13.49 7.21
CA LEU A 200 5.82 12.37 7.32
C LEU A 200 6.67 12.47 8.59
N ALA A 201 7.18 13.66 8.89
CA ALA A 201 7.94 13.89 10.10
C ALA A 201 7.07 13.68 11.36
N VAL A 202 5.85 14.21 11.37
CA VAL A 202 4.91 14.04 12.48
C VAL A 202 4.58 12.57 12.69
N THR A 203 4.18 11.83 11.65
CA THR A 203 3.80 10.42 11.79
C THR A 203 5.00 9.55 12.17
N GLY A 204 6.18 9.80 11.59
CA GLY A 204 7.39 9.04 11.89
C GLY A 204 7.94 9.27 13.30
N LEU A 205 7.87 10.50 13.81
CA LEU A 205 8.40 10.86 15.14
C LEU A 205 7.44 10.52 16.28
N LEU A 206 6.13 10.68 16.05
CA LEU A 206 5.12 10.53 17.10
C LEU A 206 4.44 9.17 17.12
N PHE A 207 4.27 8.53 15.95
CA PHE A 207 3.47 7.33 15.76
C PHE A 207 4.22 6.22 14.99
N GLY A 208 5.54 6.26 14.98
CA GLY A 208 6.34 5.24 14.31
C GLY A 208 6.26 3.90 15.05
N GLU A 209 5.83 2.84 14.35
CA GLU A 209 5.75 1.47 14.89
C GLU A 209 7.11 0.77 14.97
N GLY A 210 8.15 1.38 14.45
CA GLY A 210 9.39 0.68 14.19
C GLY A 210 9.23 -0.38 13.10
N GLY A 211 10.16 -1.32 13.03
CA GLY A 211 10.11 -2.41 12.06
C GLY A 211 10.41 -2.00 10.63
N TRP A 212 10.29 -2.96 9.73
CA TRP A 212 10.65 -2.78 8.33
C TRP A 212 9.75 -3.61 7.41
N MET A 213 9.63 -3.16 6.16
CA MET A 213 8.85 -3.85 5.14
C MET A 213 9.78 -4.62 4.22
N ASN A 214 9.51 -5.90 4.01
CA ASN A 214 10.26 -6.72 3.06
C ASN A 214 10.02 -6.28 1.61
N ILE A 215 11.02 -6.53 0.76
CA ILE A 215 10.93 -6.40 -0.69
C ILE A 215 11.72 -7.55 -1.33
N SER A 216 11.11 -8.27 -2.27
CA SER A 216 11.81 -9.34 -2.97
C SER A 216 12.82 -8.78 -3.99
N HIS A 217 13.87 -9.55 -4.30
CA HIS A 217 14.81 -9.17 -5.35
C HIS A 217 14.13 -9.01 -6.72
N ALA A 218 13.14 -9.84 -7.02
CA ALA A 218 12.38 -9.76 -8.27
C ALA A 218 11.57 -8.46 -8.36
N ASP A 219 10.85 -8.09 -7.29
CA ASP A 219 10.08 -6.85 -7.24
C ASP A 219 10.99 -5.62 -7.39
N ALA A 220 12.12 -5.63 -6.66
CA ALA A 220 13.11 -4.56 -6.74
C ALA A 220 13.68 -4.44 -8.17
N LEU A 221 14.10 -5.55 -8.79
CA LEU A 221 14.64 -5.58 -10.14
C LEU A 221 13.62 -5.07 -11.17
N HIS A 222 12.39 -5.57 -11.14
CA HIS A 222 11.33 -5.14 -12.05
C HIS A 222 11.05 -3.64 -11.92
N ALA A 223 10.96 -3.12 -10.70
CA ALA A 223 10.71 -1.71 -10.47
C ALA A 223 11.88 -0.81 -10.90
N VAL A 224 13.13 -1.22 -10.63
CA VAL A 224 14.33 -0.48 -11.07
C VAL A 224 14.43 -0.45 -12.59
N VAL A 225 14.30 -1.62 -13.25
CA VAL A 225 14.36 -1.72 -14.72
C VAL A 225 13.26 -0.86 -15.36
N THR A 226 12.03 -0.92 -14.84
CA THR A 226 10.91 -0.12 -15.36
C THR A 226 11.14 1.36 -15.15
N SER A 227 11.67 1.79 -14.01
CA SER A 227 12.04 3.18 -13.74
C SER A 227 13.11 3.68 -14.74
N LEU A 228 14.14 2.86 -14.99
CA LEU A 228 15.19 3.16 -15.97
C LEU A 228 14.63 3.23 -17.41
N LEU A 229 13.68 2.39 -17.77
CA LEU A 229 12.98 2.48 -19.06
C LEU A 229 12.22 3.81 -19.19
N VAL A 230 11.51 4.25 -18.15
CA VAL A 230 10.87 5.58 -18.13
C VAL A 230 11.91 6.68 -18.31
N ALA A 231 13.01 6.65 -17.58
CA ALA A 231 14.09 7.64 -17.68
C ALA A 231 14.74 7.68 -19.08
N ALA A 232 14.85 6.54 -19.74
CA ALA A 232 15.44 6.43 -21.09
C ALA A 232 14.48 6.88 -22.20
N LEU A 233 13.19 6.52 -22.10
CA LEU A 233 12.22 6.65 -23.20
C LEU A 233 11.39 7.95 -23.13
N VAL A 234 11.32 8.63 -21.99
CA VAL A 234 10.54 9.86 -21.81
C VAL A 234 11.45 11.07 -21.89
N ALA A 235 11.14 12.00 -22.81
CA ALA A 235 11.99 13.19 -23.02
C ALA A 235 11.78 14.29 -21.97
N TYR A 236 10.68 14.28 -21.21
CA TYR A 236 10.33 15.31 -20.24
C TYR A 236 11.25 15.25 -19.00
N ARG A 237 12.10 16.28 -18.83
CA ARG A 237 13.18 16.31 -17.82
C ARG A 237 12.73 16.00 -16.39
N PRO A 238 11.66 16.61 -15.84
CA PRO A 238 11.23 16.28 -14.48
C PRO A 238 10.81 14.82 -14.31
N VAL A 239 10.16 14.21 -15.32
CA VAL A 239 9.80 12.78 -15.29
C VAL A 239 11.04 11.90 -15.31
N ARG A 240 12.05 12.25 -16.12
CA ARG A 240 13.33 11.50 -16.16
C ARG A 240 14.04 11.57 -14.81
N ALA A 241 14.13 12.76 -14.21
CA ALA A 241 14.73 12.94 -12.88
C ALA A 241 13.94 12.14 -11.82
N GLY A 242 12.61 12.21 -11.83
CA GLY A 242 11.75 11.45 -10.93
C GLY A 242 11.89 9.93 -11.11
N ALA A 243 12.02 9.44 -12.34
CA ALA A 243 12.23 8.03 -12.62
C ALA A 243 13.61 7.52 -12.11
N LEU A 244 14.67 8.33 -12.25
CA LEU A 244 15.99 8.00 -11.69
C LEU A 244 15.97 8.01 -10.16
N LEU A 245 15.31 8.99 -9.54
CA LEU A 245 15.11 9.02 -8.08
C LEU A 245 14.28 7.84 -7.60
N SER A 246 13.26 7.43 -8.35
CA SER A 246 12.45 6.24 -8.05
C SER A 246 13.29 4.97 -8.11
N ALA A 247 14.12 4.80 -9.15
CA ALA A 247 15.04 3.66 -9.24
C ALA A 247 16.02 3.62 -8.05
N ALA A 248 16.61 4.76 -7.69
CA ALA A 248 17.49 4.88 -6.53
C ALA A 248 16.77 4.60 -5.21
N GLY A 249 15.53 5.09 -5.04
CA GLY A 249 14.72 4.85 -3.85
C GLY A 249 14.31 3.38 -3.68
N VAL A 250 13.93 2.71 -4.76
CA VAL A 250 13.65 1.25 -4.76
C VAL A 250 14.91 0.45 -4.42
N LEU A 251 16.05 0.81 -5.03
CA LEU A 251 17.33 0.15 -4.73
C LEU A 251 17.73 0.35 -3.26
N ALA A 252 17.59 1.56 -2.74
CA ALA A 252 17.84 1.84 -1.32
C ALA A 252 16.93 1.02 -0.41
N ALA A 253 15.62 0.90 -0.73
CA ALA A 253 14.65 0.12 0.03
C ALA A 253 14.93 -1.40 -0.04
N ALA A 254 15.59 -1.88 -1.11
CA ALA A 254 16.00 -3.28 -1.24
C ALA A 254 17.30 -3.60 -0.49
N LEU A 255 18.17 -2.60 -0.31
CA LEU A 255 19.48 -2.77 0.34
C LEU A 255 19.43 -2.44 1.84
N LEU A 256 18.49 -1.60 2.27
CA LEU A 256 18.35 -1.13 3.65
C LEU A 256 16.99 -1.55 4.22
N HIS A 257 16.99 -2.04 5.45
CA HIS A 257 15.75 -2.32 6.17
C HIS A 257 15.06 -1.00 6.54
N THR A 258 13.97 -0.70 5.84
CA THR A 258 13.18 0.51 6.05
C THR A 258 11.68 0.18 6.14
N PRO A 259 10.88 1.02 6.81
CA PRO A 259 9.42 0.83 6.82
C PRO A 259 8.78 0.93 5.43
N VAL A 260 9.49 1.47 4.43
CA VAL A 260 8.98 1.64 3.06
C VAL A 260 9.00 0.32 2.28
N GLY A 261 10.16 -0.38 2.21
CA GLY A 261 10.31 -1.68 1.55
C GLY A 261 9.59 -1.78 0.21
N LEU A 262 8.75 -2.81 0.06
CA LEU A 262 7.93 -3.05 -1.14
C LEU A 262 7.06 -1.84 -1.55
N ASN A 263 6.66 -0.99 -0.60
CA ASN A 263 5.87 0.21 -0.91
C ASN A 263 6.61 1.20 -1.83
N ALA A 264 7.95 1.16 -1.89
CA ALA A 264 8.74 1.97 -2.83
C ALA A 264 8.40 1.70 -4.29
N THR A 265 7.90 0.51 -4.63
CA THR A 265 7.54 0.12 -5.99
C THR A 265 6.21 0.72 -6.46
N ARG A 266 5.34 1.21 -5.55
CA ARG A 266 3.96 1.63 -5.86
C ARG A 266 3.89 2.77 -6.89
N LEU A 267 4.87 3.69 -6.89
CA LEU A 267 4.94 4.77 -7.89
C LEU A 267 5.11 4.21 -9.30
N VAL A 268 6.05 3.30 -9.46
CA VAL A 268 6.39 2.68 -10.74
C VAL A 268 5.24 1.81 -11.24
N VAL A 269 4.69 0.96 -10.37
CA VAL A 269 3.57 0.07 -10.70
C VAL A 269 2.36 0.87 -11.20
N MET A 270 2.05 2.00 -10.57
CA MET A 270 0.87 2.79 -10.95
C MET A 270 1.11 3.70 -12.16
N PHE A 271 2.29 4.32 -12.29
CA PHE A 271 2.48 5.43 -13.23
C PHE A 271 3.47 5.16 -14.37
N ALA A 272 4.32 4.14 -14.32
CA ALA A 272 5.28 3.90 -15.39
C ALA A 272 4.59 3.57 -16.71
N LEU A 273 3.66 2.61 -16.70
CA LEU A 273 2.93 2.20 -17.89
C LEU A 273 2.12 3.33 -18.51
N PRO A 274 1.30 4.11 -17.76
CA PRO A 274 0.60 5.28 -18.28
C PRO A 274 1.52 6.35 -18.87
N VAL A 275 2.64 6.63 -18.21
CA VAL A 275 3.62 7.63 -18.66
C VAL A 275 4.33 7.16 -19.93
N LEU A 276 4.72 5.90 -20.04
CA LEU A 276 5.28 5.31 -21.26
C LEU A 276 4.25 5.34 -22.40
N ALA A 277 3.01 4.98 -22.13
CA ALA A 277 1.93 5.03 -23.10
C ALA A 277 1.70 6.46 -23.63
N ALA A 278 1.75 7.47 -22.73
CA ALA A 278 1.57 8.88 -23.09
C ALA A 278 2.76 9.48 -23.83
N ALA A 279 4.00 9.16 -23.44
CA ALA A 279 5.16 9.97 -23.77
C ALA A 279 6.39 9.22 -24.30
N ALA A 280 6.42 7.89 -24.32
CA ALA A 280 7.59 7.14 -24.79
C ALA A 280 7.95 7.49 -26.24
N THR A 281 9.24 7.81 -26.44
CA THR A 281 9.86 8.07 -27.74
C THR A 281 11.10 7.22 -27.90
N LEU A 282 11.14 6.38 -28.93
CA LEU A 282 12.33 5.56 -29.19
C LEU A 282 13.48 6.45 -29.69
N PRO A 283 14.69 6.32 -29.10
CA PRO A 283 15.88 7.03 -29.56
C PRO A 283 16.17 6.71 -31.03
N ARG A 284 16.49 7.75 -31.82
CA ARG A 284 16.82 7.59 -33.25
C ARG A 284 17.93 6.56 -33.50
N ARG A 285 18.92 6.48 -32.63
CA ARG A 285 20.05 5.55 -32.73
C ARG A 285 19.67 4.08 -32.69
N LEU A 286 18.60 3.71 -31.96
CA LEU A 286 18.10 2.33 -31.89
C LEU A 286 17.27 1.96 -33.14
N THR A 287 16.60 2.93 -33.77
CA THR A 287 15.83 2.68 -35.00
C THR A 287 16.69 2.61 -36.25
N ASP A 288 17.87 3.23 -36.22
CA ASP A 288 18.78 3.26 -37.37
C ASP A 288 19.71 2.00 -37.44
N ARG A 289 19.83 1.27 -36.31
CA ARG A 289 20.60 0.00 -36.24
C ARG A 289 19.81 -1.25 -36.65
N LEU A 290 18.51 -1.15 -36.83
CA LEU A 290 17.72 -2.28 -37.34
C LEU A 290 18.03 -2.48 -38.81
N PRO A 291 18.48 -3.70 -39.25
CA PRO A 291 18.93 -3.94 -40.62
C PRO A 291 17.80 -3.55 -41.60
N ASN A 292 18.15 -2.66 -42.52
CA ASN A 292 17.29 -2.32 -43.65
C ASN A 292 17.33 -3.52 -44.59
N ARG A 293 16.35 -4.40 -44.56
CA ARG A 293 16.14 -5.34 -45.66
C ARG A 293 15.76 -4.52 -46.88
N THR A 294 16.75 -4.09 -47.61
CA THR A 294 16.58 -3.59 -48.97
C THR A 294 16.10 -4.78 -49.81
N PRO A 295 15.00 -4.69 -50.55
CA PRO A 295 14.70 -5.74 -51.54
C PRO A 295 15.87 -5.85 -52.48
N ALA A 296 16.33 -7.08 -52.72
CA ALA A 296 17.40 -7.34 -53.68
C ALA A 296 17.10 -6.65 -54.99
N ARG A 297 18.07 -5.88 -55.48
CA ARG A 297 18.02 -5.25 -56.80
C ARG A 297 18.03 -6.38 -57.84
N PRO A 298 17.08 -6.43 -58.78
CA PRO A 298 17.16 -7.41 -59.88
C PRO A 298 18.45 -7.22 -60.67
N PRO A 299 19.01 -8.29 -61.21
CA PRO A 299 20.27 -8.22 -61.98
C PRO A 299 20.13 -7.28 -63.17
N ALA A 300 21.17 -6.49 -63.41
CA ALA A 300 21.26 -5.57 -64.52
C ALA A 300 21.42 -6.40 -65.79
N GLY A 301 20.43 -6.31 -66.67
CA GLY A 301 20.46 -6.90 -68.00
C GLY A 301 19.59 -6.09 -68.95
N GLU A 302 20.26 -5.57 -69.98
CA GLU A 302 19.80 -4.91 -71.18
C GLU A 302 19.75 -3.37 -71.21
N PRO A 303 20.40 -2.76 -72.24
CA PRO A 303 20.43 -1.33 -72.48
C PRO A 303 19.11 -0.84 -73.11
N ALA A 304 18.52 0.20 -72.49
CA ALA A 304 17.31 0.84 -73.00
C ALA A 304 17.61 1.80 -74.17
N PRO A 305 16.67 1.95 -75.16
CA PRO A 305 16.81 2.87 -76.28
C PRO A 305 16.67 4.34 -75.84
N PRO A 306 17.19 5.33 -76.62
CA PRO A 306 17.24 6.73 -76.27
C PRO A 306 15.84 7.32 -76.24
N SER A 307 15.45 7.91 -75.09
CA SER A 307 14.17 8.58 -74.93
C SER A 307 14.29 10.07 -75.23
N LEU A 308 13.33 10.55 -76.02
CA LEU A 308 13.09 11.95 -76.35
C LEU A 308 12.72 12.77 -75.11
N THR A 309 13.32 13.95 -75.00
CA THR A 309 13.16 14.93 -73.94
C THR A 309 11.71 15.49 -73.82
N GLY A 310 11.03 15.14 -72.74
CA GLY A 310 9.83 15.84 -72.23
C GLY A 310 10.07 16.31 -70.80
N PRO A 311 9.39 17.37 -70.31
CA PRO A 311 9.61 17.92 -68.95
C PRO A 311 9.28 16.89 -67.88
N GLU A 312 10.20 16.72 -66.96
CA GLU A 312 10.14 15.79 -65.81
C GLU A 312 8.95 16.16 -64.91
N PRO A 313 8.01 15.22 -64.58
CA PRO A 313 6.98 15.48 -63.61
C PRO A 313 7.61 15.59 -62.19
N PRO A 314 7.05 16.44 -61.29
CA PRO A 314 7.61 16.63 -59.95
C PRO A 314 7.69 15.29 -59.19
N SER A 315 8.87 15.00 -58.68
CA SER A 315 9.18 13.76 -57.94
C SER A 315 8.21 13.58 -56.79
N ALA A 316 7.27 12.64 -56.95
CA ALA A 316 6.39 12.21 -55.86
C ALA A 316 7.25 11.65 -54.72
N GLY A 317 7.30 12.40 -53.62
CA GLY A 317 8.07 12.05 -52.41
C GLY A 317 7.72 10.62 -51.96
N LYS A 318 8.72 9.75 -51.93
CA LYS A 318 8.60 8.36 -51.48
C LYS A 318 7.97 8.31 -50.07
N PRO A 319 6.99 7.45 -49.82
CA PRO A 319 6.26 7.43 -48.56
C PRO A 319 7.17 7.06 -47.40
N ALA A 320 7.23 7.92 -46.39
CA ALA A 320 7.98 7.73 -45.12
C ALA A 320 7.35 6.62 -44.21
N ARG A 321 6.58 5.70 -44.80
CA ARG A 321 5.77 4.69 -44.10
C ARG A 321 6.52 3.61 -43.32
N PRO A 322 7.66 3.02 -43.73
CA PRO A 322 8.21 1.87 -43.00
C PRO A 322 8.86 2.21 -41.64
N ARG A 323 9.46 3.40 -41.48
CA ARG A 323 10.12 3.82 -40.21
C ARG A 323 9.10 4.16 -39.10
N ALA A 324 7.97 4.76 -39.43
CA ALA A 324 6.92 5.10 -38.46
C ALA A 324 6.23 3.85 -37.92
N VAL A 325 5.99 2.84 -38.76
CA VAL A 325 5.40 1.55 -38.37
C VAL A 325 6.35 0.81 -37.42
N ARG A 326 7.64 0.69 -37.74
CA ARG A 326 8.63 0.05 -36.88
C ARG A 326 8.73 0.69 -35.50
N ARG A 327 8.67 2.02 -35.40
CA ARG A 327 8.63 2.74 -34.12
C ARG A 327 7.38 2.44 -33.30
N ARG A 328 6.22 2.34 -33.95
CA ARG A 328 4.96 1.96 -33.28
C ARG A 328 5.02 0.53 -32.74
N VAL A 329 5.50 -0.40 -33.54
CA VAL A 329 5.65 -1.81 -33.13
C VAL A 329 6.62 -1.95 -31.96
N ALA A 330 7.81 -1.34 -32.03
CA ALA A 330 8.77 -1.38 -30.92
C ALA A 330 8.23 -0.73 -29.63
N GLY A 331 7.45 0.35 -29.77
CA GLY A 331 6.75 0.96 -28.64
C GLY A 331 5.69 0.04 -28.02
N ALA A 332 4.92 -0.64 -28.86
CA ALA A 332 3.91 -1.62 -28.43
C ALA A 332 4.56 -2.83 -27.74
N VAL A 333 5.66 -3.34 -28.29
CA VAL A 333 6.43 -4.45 -27.66
C VAL A 333 6.98 -4.03 -26.30
N ALA A 334 7.53 -2.82 -26.16
CA ALA A 334 8.01 -2.33 -24.88
C ALA A 334 6.88 -2.19 -23.85
N LEU A 335 5.70 -1.69 -24.25
CA LEU A 335 4.53 -1.61 -23.37
C LEU A 335 4.02 -3.01 -22.98
N ALA A 336 3.95 -3.94 -23.92
CA ALA A 336 3.56 -5.32 -23.64
C ALA A 336 4.54 -6.02 -22.68
N ALA A 337 5.84 -5.81 -22.86
CA ALA A 337 6.86 -6.32 -21.95
C ALA A 337 6.67 -5.77 -20.52
N VAL A 338 6.48 -4.45 -20.37
CA VAL A 338 6.20 -3.85 -19.05
C VAL A 338 4.90 -4.40 -18.45
N CYS A 339 3.83 -4.55 -19.24
CA CYS A 339 2.59 -5.16 -18.78
C CYS A 339 2.78 -6.61 -18.29
N TRP A 340 3.72 -7.34 -18.87
CA TRP A 340 3.99 -8.72 -18.50
C TRP A 340 4.57 -8.85 -17.09
N TRP A 341 5.60 -8.07 -16.76
CA TRP A 341 6.22 -8.16 -15.42
C TRP A 341 5.68 -7.15 -14.39
N GLN A 342 4.95 -6.13 -14.84
CA GLN A 342 4.20 -5.20 -13.98
C GLN A 342 2.78 -5.00 -14.53
N PRO A 343 1.88 -5.98 -14.34
CA PRO A 343 0.52 -5.87 -14.82
C PRO A 343 -0.21 -4.70 -14.14
N PRO A 344 -1.15 -4.04 -14.85
CA PRO A 344 -1.90 -2.91 -14.30
C PRO A 344 -2.80 -3.29 -13.11
N VAL A 345 -3.10 -4.57 -12.96
CA VAL A 345 -3.89 -5.14 -11.86
C VAL A 345 -3.16 -6.35 -11.32
N VAL A 346 -3.10 -6.50 -10.01
CA VAL A 346 -2.53 -7.70 -9.36
C VAL A 346 -3.49 -8.86 -9.56
N VAL A 347 -3.07 -9.86 -10.35
CA VAL A 347 -3.91 -11.02 -10.70
C VAL A 347 -4.31 -11.84 -9.48
N ALA A 348 -3.41 -11.96 -8.49
CA ALA A 348 -3.69 -12.67 -7.25
C ALA A 348 -4.82 -12.00 -6.44
N ASP A 349 -4.92 -10.67 -6.47
CA ASP A 349 -6.00 -9.94 -5.81
C ASP A 349 -7.35 -10.14 -6.54
N LEU A 350 -7.35 -10.23 -7.88
CA LEU A 350 -8.55 -10.60 -8.64
C LEU A 350 -9.00 -12.04 -8.38
N ALA A 351 -8.05 -12.96 -8.25
CA ALA A 351 -8.33 -14.37 -7.96
C ALA A 351 -8.84 -14.60 -6.53
N SER A 352 -8.88 -13.57 -5.68
CA SER A 352 -9.46 -13.62 -4.33
C SER A 352 -10.86 -13.01 -4.24
N ALA A 353 -11.52 -12.80 -5.37
CA ALA A 353 -12.86 -12.20 -5.39
C ALA A 353 -13.97 -13.08 -4.75
N ASP A 354 -13.71 -14.36 -4.60
CA ASP A 354 -14.59 -15.37 -3.97
C ASP A 354 -14.12 -15.79 -2.57
N ASP A 355 -13.19 -15.04 -1.96
CA ASP A 355 -12.68 -15.30 -0.61
C ASP A 355 -13.82 -15.15 0.42
N PRO A 356 -14.30 -16.26 1.05
CA PRO A 356 -15.41 -16.21 2.00
C PRO A 356 -15.07 -15.39 3.25
N THR A 357 -13.78 -15.21 3.55
CA THR A 357 -13.36 -14.41 4.70
C THR A 357 -13.62 -12.91 4.51
N ALA A 358 -13.93 -12.44 3.29
CA ALA A 358 -14.34 -11.06 3.07
C ALA A 358 -15.70 -10.73 3.71
N GLU A 359 -16.50 -11.75 4.04
CA GLU A 359 -17.80 -11.60 4.66
C GLU A 359 -17.70 -11.78 6.19
N ALA A 360 -18.21 -10.82 6.95
CA ALA A 360 -18.19 -10.87 8.42
C ALA A 360 -18.93 -12.10 8.98
N ALA A 361 -19.91 -12.62 8.24
CA ALA A 361 -20.65 -13.84 8.62
C ALA A 361 -19.76 -15.08 8.77
N TYR A 362 -18.61 -15.14 8.06
CA TYR A 362 -17.64 -16.23 8.20
C TYR A 362 -17.02 -16.26 9.60
N PHE A 363 -16.81 -15.10 10.23
CA PHE A 363 -16.21 -14.96 11.57
C PHE A 363 -17.24 -15.00 12.71
N ALA A 364 -18.52 -14.78 12.43
CA ALA A 364 -19.56 -14.67 13.46
C ALA A 364 -19.62 -15.88 14.41
N PRO A 365 -19.53 -17.16 13.97
CA PRO A 365 -19.52 -18.31 14.88
C PRO A 365 -18.33 -18.31 15.83
N LEU A 366 -17.13 -17.98 15.33
CA LEU A 366 -15.92 -17.87 16.15
C LEU A 366 -16.05 -16.75 17.17
N GLY A 367 -16.52 -15.57 16.76
CA GLY A 367 -16.75 -14.43 17.66
C GLY A 367 -17.68 -14.80 18.80
N ALA A 368 -18.85 -15.39 18.50
CA ALA A 368 -19.82 -15.83 19.51
C ALA A 368 -19.23 -16.86 20.48
N GLU A 369 -18.39 -17.79 20.00
CA GLU A 369 -17.74 -18.77 20.86
C GLU A 369 -16.68 -18.13 21.77
N LEU A 370 -15.89 -17.18 21.27
CA LEU A 370 -14.91 -16.42 22.07
C LEU A 370 -15.60 -15.59 23.16
N ASP A 371 -16.70 -14.92 22.84
CA ASP A 371 -17.50 -14.15 23.78
C ASP A 371 -18.06 -15.05 24.89
N ARG A 372 -18.58 -16.24 24.53
CA ARG A 372 -19.13 -17.21 25.50
C ARG A 372 -18.06 -17.72 26.47
N ARG A 373 -16.80 -17.86 26.01
CA ARG A 373 -15.70 -18.36 26.85
C ARG A 373 -15.11 -17.31 27.77
N GLY A 374 -15.21 -16.04 27.40
CA GLY A 374 -14.52 -14.93 28.05
C GLY A 374 -13.00 -14.98 27.83
N LEU A 375 -12.45 -13.88 27.38
CA LEU A 375 -11.01 -13.79 27.10
C LEU A 375 -10.26 -13.18 28.27
N THR A 376 -9.19 -13.85 28.70
CA THR A 376 -8.20 -13.34 29.66
C THR A 376 -6.85 -13.07 29.01
N GLY A 377 -6.71 -13.48 27.74
CA GLY A 377 -5.52 -13.32 26.89
C GLY A 377 -5.92 -12.99 25.45
N ARG A 378 -4.98 -13.14 24.53
CA ARG A 378 -5.18 -12.91 23.11
C ARG A 378 -5.60 -14.16 22.37
N VAL A 379 -6.14 -13.93 21.19
CA VAL A 379 -6.41 -14.98 20.20
C VAL A 379 -5.37 -14.86 19.07
N GLU A 380 -4.78 -15.99 18.69
CA GLU A 380 -4.02 -16.09 17.46
C GLU A 380 -4.89 -16.72 16.36
N VAL A 381 -4.84 -16.09 15.21
CA VAL A 381 -5.42 -16.64 13.98
C VAL A 381 -4.30 -16.67 12.94
N PRO A 382 -3.83 -17.85 12.49
CA PRO A 382 -2.90 -17.92 11.37
C PRO A 382 -3.46 -17.08 10.20
N PRO A 383 -2.76 -16.04 9.73
CA PRO A 383 -3.37 -15.04 8.88
C PRO A 383 -4.04 -15.63 7.64
N THR A 384 -5.33 -15.33 7.46
CA THR A 384 -6.08 -15.67 6.24
C THR A 384 -5.44 -14.99 5.03
N ARG A 385 -5.80 -15.44 3.82
CA ARG A 385 -5.21 -14.93 2.58
C ARG A 385 -5.15 -13.40 2.51
N ASN A 386 -6.21 -12.73 2.94
CA ASN A 386 -6.37 -11.27 2.88
C ASN A 386 -6.49 -10.60 4.27
N TYR A 387 -6.14 -11.30 5.36
CA TYR A 387 -6.12 -10.76 6.74
C TYR A 387 -7.48 -10.23 7.23
N TRP A 388 -8.60 -10.85 6.82
CA TRP A 388 -9.92 -10.40 7.23
C TRP A 388 -10.25 -10.63 8.70
N GLU A 389 -9.55 -11.55 9.39
CA GLU A 389 -9.59 -11.68 10.85
C GLU A 389 -9.31 -10.36 11.56
N ALA A 390 -8.40 -9.55 11.01
CA ALA A 390 -8.06 -8.25 11.55
C ALA A 390 -9.21 -7.22 11.48
N ALA A 391 -10.20 -7.45 10.62
CA ALA A 391 -11.34 -6.55 10.43
C ALA A 391 -12.64 -7.07 11.04
N HIS A 392 -12.85 -8.40 11.05
CA HIS A 392 -14.16 -8.96 11.34
C HIS A 392 -14.30 -9.60 12.73
N LEU A 393 -13.20 -9.70 13.50
CA LEU A 393 -13.26 -10.16 14.90
C LEU A 393 -13.51 -9.03 15.91
N GLY A 394 -13.84 -7.83 15.45
CA GLY A 394 -14.28 -6.71 16.30
C GLY A 394 -13.26 -6.33 17.37
N GLU A 395 -13.67 -6.40 18.65
CA GLU A 395 -12.88 -6.03 19.81
C GLU A 395 -11.91 -7.14 20.30
N VAL A 396 -11.90 -8.30 19.66
CA VAL A 396 -11.03 -9.42 20.04
C VAL A 396 -9.56 -9.02 19.92
N PRO A 397 -8.77 -9.13 20.99
CA PRO A 397 -7.35 -8.82 20.96
C PRO A 397 -6.59 -9.94 20.24
N LEU A 398 -6.08 -9.65 19.06
CA LEU A 398 -5.27 -10.58 18.27
C LEU A 398 -3.79 -10.47 18.65
N ALA A 399 -3.10 -11.61 18.71
CA ALA A 399 -1.64 -11.62 18.92
C ALA A 399 -0.91 -11.03 17.71
N ARG A 400 -1.46 -11.22 16.51
CA ARG A 400 -1.01 -10.64 15.25
C ARG A 400 -2.14 -9.82 14.58
N GLY A 401 -1.83 -9.15 13.49
CA GLY A 401 -2.80 -8.35 12.74
C GLY A 401 -2.28 -8.06 11.33
N TRP A 402 -2.81 -7.01 10.69
CA TRP A 402 -2.45 -6.73 9.31
C TRP A 402 -1.09 -6.02 9.12
N LEU A 403 -0.53 -5.37 10.15
CA LEU A 403 0.61 -4.46 9.98
C LEU A 403 1.93 -5.20 9.77
N ARG A 404 2.30 -5.47 8.52
CA ARG A 404 3.46 -6.26 8.12
C ARG A 404 4.79 -5.79 8.75
N GLN A 405 5.02 -4.49 8.86
CA GLN A 405 6.25 -3.94 9.42
C GLN A 405 6.40 -4.31 10.90
N ALA A 406 5.32 -4.18 11.67
CA ALA A 406 5.28 -4.59 13.07
C ALA A 406 5.40 -6.11 13.19
N ASP A 407 4.74 -6.86 12.31
CA ASP A 407 4.76 -8.32 12.32
C ASP A 407 6.17 -8.88 12.09
N ILE A 408 6.90 -8.40 11.07
CA ILE A 408 8.29 -8.82 10.83
C ILE A 408 9.19 -8.52 12.04
N ALA A 409 9.04 -7.35 12.63
CA ALA A 409 9.90 -6.92 13.74
C ALA A 409 9.58 -7.65 15.05
N ARG A 410 8.28 -7.84 15.35
CA ARG A 410 7.81 -8.38 16.63
C ARG A 410 7.67 -9.91 16.63
N ASN A 411 7.44 -10.51 15.44
CA ASN A 411 7.15 -11.94 15.27
C ASN A 411 8.04 -12.59 14.21
N PRO A 412 9.37 -12.49 14.31
CA PRO A 412 10.31 -12.90 13.26
C PRO A 412 10.23 -14.39 12.88
N LEU A 413 9.76 -15.26 13.80
CA LEU A 413 9.65 -16.70 13.56
C LEU A 413 8.72 -17.05 12.37
N PHE A 414 7.74 -16.21 12.04
CA PHE A 414 6.85 -16.44 10.90
C PHE A 414 7.43 -15.98 9.55
N PHE A 415 8.58 -15.30 9.56
CA PHE A 415 9.16 -14.67 8.38
C PHE A 415 10.46 -15.31 7.90
N ALA A 416 10.93 -16.38 8.51
CA ALA A 416 12.22 -17.02 8.17
C ALA A 416 12.32 -17.44 6.69
N THR A 417 11.21 -17.85 6.06
CA THR A 417 11.14 -18.29 4.67
C THR A 417 10.60 -17.24 3.70
N VAL A 418 10.27 -16.04 4.20
CA VAL A 418 9.62 -14.98 3.42
C VAL A 418 10.65 -14.26 2.54
N PRO A 419 10.46 -14.19 1.20
CA PRO A 419 11.38 -13.49 0.31
C PRO A 419 11.57 -12.02 0.70
N GLY A 420 12.84 -11.59 0.78
CA GLY A 420 13.18 -10.23 1.17
C GLY A 420 13.02 -9.93 2.67
N ALA A 421 12.71 -10.92 3.49
CA ALA A 421 12.69 -10.83 4.95
C ALA A 421 13.96 -11.46 5.56
N SER A 422 15.08 -11.38 4.87
CA SER A 422 16.37 -11.89 5.34
C SER A 422 16.77 -11.23 6.67
N GLY A 423 17.28 -12.02 7.61
CA GLY A 423 17.69 -11.54 8.93
C GLY A 423 16.77 -11.93 10.08
N THR A 424 15.56 -12.42 9.82
CA THR A 424 14.68 -12.91 10.88
C THR A 424 15.22 -14.17 11.55
N ARG A 425 15.83 -15.09 10.82
CA ARG A 425 16.58 -16.31 11.21
C ARG A 425 16.05 -17.12 12.40
N VAL A 426 14.85 -16.86 12.88
CA VAL A 426 14.20 -17.60 13.94
C VAL A 426 13.32 -18.67 13.30
N PRO A 427 13.62 -19.97 13.44
CA PRO A 427 12.78 -21.02 12.85
C PRO A 427 11.45 -21.14 13.60
N LEU A 428 10.38 -21.40 12.88
CA LEU A 428 9.11 -21.79 13.46
C LEU A 428 9.17 -23.29 13.79
N THR A 429 9.22 -23.60 15.07
CA THR A 429 9.22 -24.96 15.64
C THR A 429 8.15 -25.06 16.72
N ALA A 430 7.84 -26.27 17.20
CA ALA A 430 6.93 -26.46 18.33
C ALA A 430 7.38 -25.63 19.57
N ASP A 431 8.67 -25.64 19.89
CA ASP A 431 9.20 -24.95 21.07
C ASP A 431 9.22 -23.43 20.89
N SER A 432 9.68 -22.92 19.75
CA SER A 432 9.69 -21.48 19.48
C SER A 432 8.26 -20.91 19.42
N TYR A 433 7.31 -21.69 18.90
CA TYR A 433 5.91 -21.31 18.87
C TYR A 433 5.30 -21.31 20.28
N ARG A 434 5.60 -22.31 21.13
CA ARG A 434 5.17 -22.31 22.53
C ARG A 434 5.67 -21.09 23.29
N THR A 435 6.96 -20.76 23.14
CA THR A 435 7.56 -19.56 23.74
C THR A 435 6.82 -18.30 23.27
N TRP A 436 6.60 -18.17 21.97
CA TRP A 436 5.91 -17.04 21.39
C TRP A 436 4.45 -16.89 21.88
N LEU A 437 3.70 -17.99 21.99
CA LEU A 437 2.34 -18.00 22.55
C LEU A 437 2.33 -17.47 23.98
N THR A 438 3.27 -17.92 24.81
CA THR A 438 3.42 -17.51 26.21
C THR A 438 3.78 -16.03 26.32
N GLU A 439 4.75 -15.55 25.54
CA GLU A 439 5.20 -14.15 25.56
C GLU A 439 4.11 -13.19 25.11
N ASN A 440 3.31 -13.57 24.12
CA ASN A 440 2.23 -12.75 23.58
C ASN A 440 0.88 -12.93 24.29
N ALA A 441 0.85 -13.65 25.43
CA ALA A 441 -0.36 -13.91 26.20
C ALA A 441 -1.48 -14.53 25.36
N VAL A 442 -1.15 -15.50 24.51
CA VAL A 442 -2.14 -16.18 23.67
C VAL A 442 -2.89 -17.23 24.48
N GLN A 443 -4.20 -17.09 24.56
CA GLN A 443 -5.09 -18.00 25.25
C GLN A 443 -5.67 -19.05 24.29
N TYR A 444 -6.00 -18.65 23.07
CA TYR A 444 -6.56 -19.52 22.05
C TYR A 444 -5.87 -19.33 20.70
N VAL A 445 -5.78 -20.45 19.95
CA VAL A 445 -5.40 -20.45 18.54
C VAL A 445 -6.60 -20.90 17.73
N ALA A 446 -7.08 -20.08 16.80
CA ALA A 446 -8.22 -20.37 15.94
C ALA A 446 -7.75 -20.58 14.50
N VAL A 447 -7.96 -21.79 13.96
CA VAL A 447 -7.50 -22.18 12.62
C VAL A 447 -8.69 -22.29 11.68
N PRO A 448 -8.73 -21.48 10.59
CA PRO A 448 -9.79 -21.55 9.59
C PRO A 448 -9.59 -22.68 8.59
N ASP A 449 -10.68 -23.05 7.87
CA ASP A 449 -10.69 -24.04 6.77
C ASP A 449 -10.33 -23.45 5.39
N VAL A 450 -10.03 -22.15 5.33
CA VAL A 450 -9.71 -21.43 4.08
C VAL A 450 -8.22 -21.38 3.80
N GLU A 451 -7.87 -20.88 2.60
CA GLU A 451 -6.49 -20.61 2.22
C GLU A 451 -5.87 -19.55 3.14
N LEU A 452 -4.77 -19.91 3.78
CA LEU A 452 -3.97 -19.01 4.58
C LEU A 452 -3.03 -18.18 3.72
N SER A 453 -2.65 -17.03 4.22
CA SER A 453 -1.57 -16.24 3.62
C SER A 453 -0.27 -17.06 3.61
N TRP A 454 0.64 -16.71 2.73
CA TRP A 454 1.95 -17.38 2.67
C TRP A 454 2.76 -17.30 3.98
N VAL A 455 2.49 -16.31 4.84
CA VAL A 455 3.05 -16.19 6.19
C VAL A 455 2.32 -17.11 7.18
N GLY A 456 1.01 -17.27 7.04
CA GLY A 456 0.19 -18.09 7.94
C GLY A 456 0.24 -19.60 7.66
N ARG A 457 0.60 -20.01 6.43
CA ARG A 457 0.63 -21.45 6.07
C ARG A 457 1.52 -22.29 6.96
N PRO A 458 2.81 -21.94 7.18
CA PRO A 458 3.68 -22.76 8.05
C PRO A 458 3.15 -22.91 9.47
N GLU A 459 2.52 -21.86 10.02
CA GLU A 459 1.89 -21.88 11.33
C GLU A 459 0.65 -22.79 11.33
N GLY A 460 -0.25 -22.61 10.36
CA GLY A 460 -1.44 -23.46 10.24
C GLY A 460 -1.09 -24.93 10.08
N ASP A 461 -0.04 -25.25 9.33
CA ASP A 461 0.44 -26.62 9.14
C ASP A 461 1.02 -27.19 10.45
N LEU A 462 1.79 -26.38 11.19
CA LEU A 462 2.34 -26.77 12.50
C LEU A 462 1.21 -27.08 13.51
N VAL A 463 0.19 -26.23 13.58
CA VAL A 463 -0.95 -26.44 14.50
C VAL A 463 -1.76 -27.69 14.10
N ARG A 464 -2.05 -27.88 12.80
CA ARG A 464 -2.78 -29.04 12.30
C ARG A 464 -2.03 -30.36 12.49
N ALA A 465 -0.69 -30.32 12.51
CA ALA A 465 0.13 -31.51 12.80
C ALA A 465 0.00 -31.99 14.25
N GLY A 466 -0.58 -31.18 15.14
CA GLY A 466 -0.76 -31.48 16.54
C GLY A 466 0.41 -31.02 17.40
N LEU A 467 0.09 -30.28 18.46
CA LEU A 467 1.05 -29.77 19.42
C LEU A 467 0.62 -30.15 20.82
N PRO A 468 1.50 -30.68 21.71
CA PRO A 468 1.11 -31.25 22.99
C PRO A 468 0.53 -30.24 23.98
N TYR A 469 0.72 -28.95 23.71
CA TYR A 469 0.23 -27.84 24.54
C TYR A 469 -1.00 -27.14 23.91
N LEU A 470 -1.56 -27.66 22.82
CA LEU A 470 -2.81 -27.20 22.21
C LEU A 470 -3.87 -28.30 22.29
N THR A 471 -5.01 -27.98 22.89
CA THR A 471 -6.16 -28.89 22.97
C THR A 471 -7.32 -28.30 22.21
N GLU A 472 -7.87 -29.03 21.25
CA GLU A 472 -9.09 -28.61 20.55
C GLU A 472 -10.26 -28.55 21.53
N VAL A 473 -10.90 -27.40 21.66
CA VAL A 473 -11.96 -27.14 22.64
C VAL A 473 -13.29 -26.80 21.99
N TRP A 474 -13.27 -26.49 20.70
CA TRP A 474 -14.46 -26.25 19.91
C TRP A 474 -14.12 -26.30 18.41
N SER A 475 -15.08 -26.73 17.60
CA SER A 475 -15.03 -26.65 16.16
C SER A 475 -16.43 -26.46 15.57
N ASP A 476 -16.47 -25.84 14.41
CA ASP A 476 -17.66 -25.75 13.57
C ASP A 476 -17.34 -26.13 12.12
N ARG A 477 -18.18 -25.67 11.18
CA ARG A 477 -17.97 -25.91 9.74
C ARG A 477 -16.67 -25.30 9.22
N HIS A 478 -16.25 -24.15 9.77
CA HIS A 478 -15.17 -23.32 9.22
C HIS A 478 -13.97 -23.16 10.14
N TRP A 479 -14.12 -23.44 11.42
CA TRP A 479 -13.14 -23.13 12.44
C TRP A 479 -12.79 -24.30 13.33
N ARG A 480 -11.54 -24.36 13.76
CA ARG A 480 -11.09 -25.18 14.89
C ARG A 480 -10.43 -24.28 15.91
N LEU A 481 -10.89 -24.32 17.15
CA LEU A 481 -10.40 -23.53 18.26
C LEU A 481 -9.61 -24.41 19.22
N TYR A 482 -8.36 -24.04 19.44
CA TYR A 482 -7.46 -24.73 20.35
C TYR A 482 -7.18 -23.87 21.58
N ALA A 483 -7.35 -24.44 22.79
CA ALA A 483 -6.89 -23.81 24.03
C ALA A 483 -5.40 -24.06 24.22
N VAL A 484 -4.68 -23.03 24.60
CA VAL A 484 -3.27 -23.11 24.99
C VAL A 484 -3.18 -23.59 26.42
N ALA A 485 -2.35 -24.61 26.71
CA ALA A 485 -2.12 -25.07 28.08
C ALA A 485 -1.38 -24.00 28.89
N ASP A 486 -1.87 -23.72 30.11
CA ASP A 486 -1.30 -22.73 31.03
C ASP A 486 -1.02 -21.37 30.36
N PRO A 487 -2.03 -20.71 29.78
CA PRO A 487 -1.82 -19.48 29.03
C PRO A 487 -1.42 -18.33 29.97
N THR A 488 -0.46 -17.51 29.54
CA THR A 488 -0.16 -16.26 30.22
C THR A 488 -1.34 -15.30 30.11
N PRO A 489 -1.86 -14.74 31.20
CA PRO A 489 -2.96 -13.77 31.11
C PRO A 489 -2.48 -12.39 30.61
N LEU A 490 -3.40 -11.61 30.05
CA LEU A 490 -3.14 -10.22 29.63
C LEU A 490 -2.78 -9.33 30.82
N VAL A 491 -3.46 -9.54 31.95
CA VAL A 491 -3.18 -8.89 33.23
C VAL A 491 -2.59 -9.95 34.16
N GLY A 492 -1.33 -9.80 34.52
CA GLY A 492 -0.62 -10.75 35.40
C GLY A 492 -0.92 -10.50 36.86
N SER A 493 -0.67 -11.55 37.70
CA SER A 493 -0.79 -11.48 39.16
C SER A 493 0.06 -10.34 39.72
N PRO A 494 -0.45 -9.61 40.74
CA PRO A 494 -1.68 -9.84 41.50
C PRO A 494 -2.94 -9.19 40.89
N GLY A 495 -2.86 -8.63 39.67
CA GLY A 495 -4.00 -8.01 38.98
C GLY A 495 -4.95 -9.04 38.38
N GLU A 496 -6.18 -8.63 38.17
CA GLU A 496 -7.23 -9.42 37.54
C GLU A 496 -7.90 -8.61 36.42
N LEU A 497 -8.02 -9.20 35.23
CA LEU A 497 -8.71 -8.53 34.10
C LEU A 497 -10.21 -8.42 34.41
N VAL A 498 -10.75 -7.21 34.29
CA VAL A 498 -12.18 -6.92 34.44
C VAL A 498 -12.84 -6.81 33.07
N ARG A 499 -12.22 -6.03 32.17
CA ARG A 499 -12.72 -5.79 30.82
C ARG A 499 -11.57 -5.38 29.90
N GLN A 500 -11.66 -5.74 28.64
CA GLN A 500 -10.84 -5.20 27.56
C GLN A 500 -11.70 -4.84 26.36
N ASP A 501 -11.28 -3.83 25.63
CA ASP A 501 -11.77 -3.46 24.31
C ASP A 501 -10.59 -3.01 23.42
N ALA A 502 -10.88 -2.52 22.21
CA ALA A 502 -9.84 -2.14 21.26
C ALA A 502 -8.96 -0.95 21.74
N ALA A 503 -9.45 -0.13 22.65
CA ALA A 503 -8.75 1.08 23.13
C ALA A 503 -8.32 1.01 24.59
N THR A 504 -8.91 0.11 25.41
CA THR A 504 -8.70 0.10 26.86
C THR A 504 -8.57 -1.31 27.45
N VAL A 505 -7.83 -1.39 28.55
CA VAL A 505 -7.75 -2.56 29.44
C VAL A 505 -8.11 -2.10 30.85
N THR A 506 -9.19 -2.61 31.41
CA THR A 506 -9.61 -2.38 32.80
C THR A 506 -9.27 -3.59 33.66
N PHE A 507 -8.58 -3.38 34.76
CA PHE A 507 -8.17 -4.44 35.68
C PHE A 507 -8.40 -4.02 37.13
N ARG A 508 -8.51 -5.02 38.02
CA ARG A 508 -8.59 -4.86 39.46
C ARG A 508 -7.26 -5.23 40.10
N ALA A 509 -6.79 -4.42 41.03
CA ALA A 509 -5.62 -4.73 41.86
C ALA A 509 -6.08 -4.90 43.31
N PRO A 510 -5.66 -5.96 44.03
CA PRO A 510 -6.09 -6.24 45.40
C PRO A 510 -5.38 -5.36 46.46
N GLY A 511 -4.28 -4.71 46.11
CA GLY A 511 -3.49 -3.85 46.98
C GLY A 511 -2.50 -2.99 46.21
N PRO A 512 -1.72 -2.14 46.89
CA PRO A 512 -0.67 -1.34 46.26
C PRO A 512 0.46 -2.25 45.73
N GLY A 513 1.08 -1.84 44.62
CA GLY A 513 2.22 -2.54 44.03
C GLY A 513 2.18 -2.66 42.52
N PRO A 514 3.15 -3.38 41.92
CA PRO A 514 3.25 -3.55 40.50
C PRO A 514 2.27 -4.62 39.97
N VAL A 515 1.62 -4.32 38.86
CA VAL A 515 0.76 -5.22 38.06
C VAL A 515 1.35 -5.31 36.67
N PRO A 516 1.87 -6.47 36.24
CA PRO A 516 2.38 -6.65 34.89
C PRO A 516 1.23 -6.80 33.89
N LEU A 517 1.30 -6.06 32.77
CA LEU A 517 0.34 -6.15 31.66
C LEU A 517 1.05 -6.52 30.37
N ARG A 518 0.48 -7.43 29.62
CA ARG A 518 0.94 -7.79 28.27
C ARG A 518 0.42 -6.80 27.21
N VAL A 519 0.48 -5.51 27.53
CA VAL A 519 0.29 -4.37 26.61
C VAL A 519 1.65 -3.77 26.34
N ARG A 520 1.99 -3.51 25.08
CA ARG A 520 3.29 -2.93 24.73
C ARG A 520 3.41 -1.54 25.31
N HIS A 521 4.60 -1.30 25.90
CA HIS A 521 4.84 0.01 26.51
C HIS A 521 4.93 1.10 25.43
N ASP A 522 4.16 2.18 25.66
CA ASP A 522 4.11 3.30 24.76
C ASP A 522 3.93 4.62 25.51
N ARG A 523 4.46 5.71 24.93
CA ARG A 523 4.38 7.07 25.51
C ARG A 523 2.95 7.63 25.55
N TRP A 524 2.04 7.09 24.72
CA TRP A 524 0.66 7.54 24.63
C TRP A 524 -0.27 6.81 25.61
N LEU A 525 0.22 5.74 26.24
CA LEU A 525 -0.57 5.05 27.25
C LEU A 525 -0.73 5.91 28.50
N THR A 526 -1.93 5.93 29.00
CA THR A 526 -2.31 6.56 30.27
C THR A 526 -3.00 5.56 31.17
N VAL A 527 -2.99 5.78 32.47
CA VAL A 527 -3.68 4.93 33.45
C VAL A 527 -4.42 5.79 34.46
N THR A 528 -5.63 5.36 34.84
CA THR A 528 -6.47 6.06 35.82
C THR A 528 -6.00 5.85 37.26
N GLY A 529 -6.61 6.59 38.21
CA GLY A 529 -6.50 6.31 39.66
C GLY A 529 -5.15 6.64 40.30
N GLY A 530 -4.32 7.48 39.65
CA GLY A 530 -3.01 7.89 40.19
C GLY A 530 -1.94 6.79 40.11
N ALA A 531 -2.18 5.73 39.34
CA ALA A 531 -1.18 4.72 39.03
C ALA A 531 -0.11 5.26 38.05
N THR A 532 1.04 4.62 38.01
CA THR A 532 2.15 5.00 37.12
C THR A 532 2.51 3.85 36.19
N LEU A 533 3.02 4.20 35.01
CA LEU A 533 3.45 3.26 33.96
C LEU A 533 4.96 3.19 33.90
N ALA A 534 5.50 1.99 33.72
CA ALA A 534 6.90 1.75 33.47
C ALA A 534 7.09 0.63 32.44
N PRO A 535 8.14 0.70 31.59
CA PRO A 535 8.50 -0.40 30.70
C PRO A 535 9.02 -1.62 31.47
N ALA A 536 8.63 -2.82 31.02
CA ALA A 536 9.14 -4.09 31.48
C ALA A 536 9.52 -4.96 30.27
N GLY A 537 10.69 -4.73 29.71
CA GLY A 537 11.05 -5.20 28.37
C GLY A 537 10.14 -4.54 27.32
N ASP A 538 9.49 -5.34 26.51
CA ASP A 538 8.52 -4.86 25.49
C ASP A 538 7.15 -4.50 26.08
N TRP A 539 6.89 -4.90 27.34
CA TRP A 539 5.57 -4.83 27.97
C TRP A 539 5.49 -3.70 28.99
N THR A 540 4.31 -3.51 29.57
CA THR A 540 4.01 -2.45 30.55
C THR A 540 3.83 -3.03 31.94
N THR A 541 4.42 -2.40 32.95
CA THR A 541 4.07 -2.60 34.35
C THR A 541 3.34 -1.36 34.84
N VAL A 542 2.18 -1.58 35.49
CA VAL A 542 1.42 -0.54 36.16
C VAL A 542 1.64 -0.62 37.65
N THR A 543 2.19 0.41 38.25
CA THR A 543 2.32 0.49 39.71
C THR A 543 1.10 1.22 40.27
N VAL A 544 0.29 0.51 41.02
CA VAL A 544 -0.94 1.02 41.63
C VAL A 544 -0.72 1.47 43.08
N PRO A 545 -1.28 2.62 43.52
CA PRO A 545 -1.07 3.16 44.84
C PRO A 545 -1.92 2.48 45.92
N ARG A 546 -3.01 1.80 45.56
CA ARG A 546 -3.95 1.15 46.51
C ARG A 546 -4.76 0.06 45.81
N ALA A 547 -5.54 -0.71 46.57
CA ALA A 547 -6.55 -1.60 46.04
C ALA A 547 -7.60 -0.80 45.25
N GLY A 548 -8.03 -1.31 44.08
CA GLY A 548 -9.01 -0.65 43.26
C GLY A 548 -9.09 -1.15 41.83
N THR A 549 -9.92 -0.50 41.03
CA THR A 549 -10.06 -0.76 39.60
C THR A 549 -9.36 0.35 38.82
N TYR A 550 -8.58 -0.04 37.82
CA TYR A 550 -7.75 0.84 37.02
C TYR A 550 -8.02 0.59 35.54
N THR A 551 -7.98 1.63 34.73
CA THR A 551 -8.14 1.54 33.27
C THR A 551 -6.89 2.10 32.61
N LEU A 552 -6.25 1.27 31.78
CA LEU A 552 -5.17 1.63 30.88
C LEU A 552 -5.75 1.89 29.50
N GLY A 553 -5.33 2.97 28.83
CA GLY A 553 -5.72 3.30 27.45
C GLY A 553 -4.83 4.39 26.88
N GLY A 554 -5.00 4.73 25.56
CA GLY A 554 -4.22 5.77 24.87
C GLY A 554 -5.04 6.88 24.27
#